data_79fbef58386188964afe775c15b2ae7b
#
_entry.id   79fbef58386188964afe775c15b2ae7b
#
_cell.length_a   1.000
_cell.length_b   1.000
_cell.length_c   1.000
_cell.angle_alpha   90.00
_cell.angle_beta   90.00
_cell.angle_gamma   90.00
#
_symmetry.space_group_name_H-M   'P 1'
#
loop_
_entity.id
_entity.type
_entity.pdbx_description
1 polymer ?
#
loop_
_entity_poly.entity_id
_entity_poly.type
_entity_poly.pdbx_seq_one_letter_code
_entity_poly.pdbx_strand_id
1 'polypeptide(L)'
;MRRCFHLMVIVVFVFMGVTISAAYAQEKAPAPAKKIAVRAGHLIDGRNDKVVDNALILIEGDTITSVSSGGQPPAGVEVLDLSQYTVLPGFMDAHTHVILNGDITAEDYDVQLLKQSIPYRAILGARNARIALEHGFTTLRDLETEGAMYADVDVKTAIANGEVPGPRMQVATRAMTPTGMYPLLGYSWELKVPTGVQYVDGVDGARKAVREQVMYGADWIKYYSDRKYHFEADGVLHSMVNFTDEEAKAIVDESHRLGKRVAAHAIGSDGIAAALRAGVDTIEHGDGLTDALIDEIAKKGVYWVPTITVGAYVAPGRGGNWTRMVDLEHVAFQKALKKNVKIVFGTDAGGFDWKELNQAKEFEYYVQYGMTPMQAIRSATSMASELLGWKDKVGTIEPGKWADIVAVSGDPLKDISELSRVKFVMKGGVVYKSESHQVN
;
A
#
# COMPACT_ATOMS: atom_id res chain seq x y z
N MET A 1 10.17 94.62 -15.03
CA MET A 1 9.59 94.62 -13.68
C MET A 1 8.43 93.62 -13.62
N ARG A 2 8.68 92.43 -13.14
CA ARG A 2 7.61 91.45 -12.77
C ARG A 2 8.06 90.76 -11.50
N ARG A 3 7.34 91.00 -10.40
CA ARG A 3 7.57 90.37 -9.09
C ARG A 3 6.97 88.96 -9.10
N CYS A 4 7.83 87.93 -8.83
CA CYS A 4 7.37 86.58 -8.50
C CYS A 4 7.04 86.47 -7.02
N PHE A 5 5.76 86.20 -6.72
CA PHE A 5 5.34 85.79 -5.37
C PHE A 5 5.58 84.29 -5.18
N HIS A 6 6.39 83.91 -4.19
CA HIS A 6 6.56 82.54 -3.76
C HIS A 6 5.52 82.23 -2.66
N LEU A 7 4.61 81.39 -2.97
CA LEU A 7 3.62 80.84 -2.00
C LEU A 7 4.25 79.63 -1.29
N MET A 8 4.52 79.79 -0.02
CA MET A 8 5.10 78.71 0.83
C MET A 8 3.90 77.92 1.42
N VAL A 9 3.70 76.71 0.91
CA VAL A 9 2.70 75.79 1.45
C VAL A 9 3.35 75.00 2.60
N ILE A 10 2.88 75.26 3.83
CA ILE A 10 3.28 74.50 5.02
C ILE A 10 2.35 73.28 5.09
N VAL A 11 2.90 72.07 4.84
CA VAL A 11 2.19 70.81 5.04
C VAL A 11 2.42 70.34 6.48
N VAL A 12 1.38 70.42 7.29
CA VAL A 12 1.40 69.87 8.67
C VAL A 12 1.09 68.39 8.62
N PHE A 13 2.11 67.54 8.86
CA PHE A 13 1.90 66.10 9.05
C PHE A 13 1.36 65.84 10.45
N VAL A 14 0.08 65.50 10.57
CA VAL A 14 -0.51 64.96 11.81
C VAL A 14 -0.13 63.47 11.85
N PHE A 15 0.83 63.08 12.66
CA PHE A 15 1.12 61.69 13.02
C PHE A 15 0.00 61.14 13.93
N MET A 16 -0.94 60.45 13.33
CA MET A 16 -1.93 59.69 14.09
C MET A 16 -1.25 58.35 14.45
N GLY A 17 -0.75 58.22 15.67
CA GLY A 17 -0.14 57.01 16.19
C GLY A 17 -1.22 55.92 16.36
N VAL A 18 -1.34 55.01 15.41
CA VAL A 18 -2.08 53.78 15.55
C VAL A 18 -1.26 52.80 16.35
N THR A 19 -1.55 52.69 17.65
CA THR A 19 -1.03 51.60 18.49
C THR A 19 -1.71 50.32 18.07
N ILE A 20 -1.05 49.51 17.23
CA ILE A 20 -1.45 48.16 16.93
C ILE A 20 -1.11 47.32 18.18
N SER A 21 -2.10 47.08 19.04
CA SER A 21 -2.00 46.05 20.06
C SER A 21 -1.96 44.71 19.34
N ALA A 22 -0.78 44.13 19.17
CA ALA A 22 -0.62 42.76 18.76
C ALA A 22 -1.16 41.88 19.89
N ALA A 23 -2.44 41.47 19.76
CA ALA A 23 -2.96 40.37 20.55
C ALA A 23 -2.21 39.11 20.07
N TYR A 24 -1.16 38.74 20.81
CA TYR A 24 -0.59 37.42 20.71
C TYR A 24 -1.70 36.46 21.12
N ALA A 25 -2.29 35.77 20.13
CA ALA A 25 -3.11 34.59 20.40
C ALA A 25 -2.22 33.61 21.15
N GLN A 26 -2.46 33.42 22.42
CA GLN A 26 -1.78 32.46 23.26
C GLN A 26 -2.15 31.09 22.66
N GLU A 27 -1.20 30.47 21.95
CA GLU A 27 -1.35 29.13 21.42
C GLU A 27 -1.74 28.21 22.58
N LYS A 28 -2.95 27.71 22.54
CA LYS A 28 -3.46 26.84 23.61
C LYS A 28 -2.55 25.61 23.64
N ALA A 29 -1.89 25.37 24.76
CA ALA A 29 -1.05 24.19 24.93
C ALA A 29 -1.82 22.95 24.46
N PRO A 30 -1.21 22.07 23.66
CA PRO A 30 -1.86 20.88 23.18
C PRO A 30 -2.42 20.07 24.35
N ALA A 31 -3.65 19.56 24.22
CA ALA A 31 -4.25 18.73 25.23
C ALA A 31 -3.31 17.55 25.53
N PRO A 32 -3.20 17.10 26.80
CA PRO A 32 -2.34 15.99 27.15
C PRO A 32 -2.72 14.75 26.33
N ALA A 33 -1.72 14.06 25.79
CA ALA A 33 -1.93 12.88 24.96
C ALA A 33 -2.74 11.82 25.72
N LYS A 34 -3.74 11.25 25.08
CA LYS A 34 -4.59 10.20 25.68
C LYS A 34 -3.71 9.00 26.02
N LYS A 35 -3.87 8.47 27.26
CA LYS A 35 -3.17 7.26 27.71
C LYS A 35 -4.13 6.08 27.69
N ILE A 36 -3.69 4.98 27.06
CA ILE A 36 -4.46 3.75 26.90
C ILE A 36 -3.60 2.57 27.35
N ALA A 37 -4.20 1.61 28.01
CA ALA A 37 -3.61 0.32 28.31
C ALA A 37 -4.39 -0.78 27.59
N VAL A 38 -3.73 -1.58 26.78
CA VAL A 38 -4.32 -2.76 26.14
C VAL A 38 -3.86 -4.00 26.88
N ARG A 39 -4.81 -4.79 27.40
CA ARG A 39 -4.55 -6.13 27.96
C ARG A 39 -4.78 -7.17 26.86
N ALA A 40 -3.76 -7.93 26.51
CA ALA A 40 -3.84 -8.99 25.53
C ALA A 40 -3.77 -10.36 26.22
N GLY A 41 -4.62 -11.33 25.83
CA GLY A 41 -4.51 -12.71 26.30
C GLY A 41 -3.23 -13.34 25.77
N HIS A 42 -3.02 -13.20 24.48
CA HIS A 42 -1.81 -13.60 23.76
C HIS A 42 -1.33 -12.45 22.87
N LEU A 43 -0.02 -12.25 22.79
CA LEU A 43 0.60 -11.24 21.93
C LEU A 43 1.60 -11.91 20.97
N ILE A 44 1.37 -11.76 19.67
CA ILE A 44 2.33 -12.01 18.60
C ILE A 44 2.90 -10.64 18.21
N ASP A 45 4.13 -10.33 18.65
CA ASP A 45 4.69 -8.99 18.52
C ASP A 45 5.21 -8.65 17.11
N GLY A 46 5.21 -9.61 16.18
CA GLY A 46 5.74 -9.48 14.81
C GLY A 46 7.28 -9.51 14.73
N ARG A 47 7.96 -9.54 15.87
CA ARG A 47 9.42 -9.52 15.96
C ARG A 47 9.99 -10.89 16.31
N ASN A 48 9.46 -11.50 17.36
CA ASN A 48 9.94 -12.76 17.90
C ASN A 48 9.08 -13.94 17.43
N ASP A 49 9.61 -15.17 17.52
CA ASP A 49 8.85 -16.40 17.26
C ASP A 49 7.97 -16.82 18.46
N LYS A 50 8.12 -16.14 19.59
CA LYS A 50 7.43 -16.49 20.84
C LYS A 50 6.19 -15.64 21.02
N VAL A 51 5.10 -16.28 21.40
CA VAL A 51 3.90 -15.64 21.90
C VAL A 51 4.12 -15.19 23.34
N VAL A 52 3.70 -13.97 23.67
CA VAL A 52 3.73 -13.44 25.04
C VAL A 52 2.35 -13.55 25.64
N ASP A 53 2.21 -14.35 26.70
CA ASP A 53 0.94 -14.51 27.40
C ASP A 53 0.68 -13.35 28.37
N ASN A 54 -0.60 -12.95 28.51
CA ASN A 54 -1.06 -11.90 29.40
C ASN A 54 -0.28 -10.58 29.22
N ALA A 55 -0.06 -10.15 27.99
CA ALA A 55 0.70 -8.94 27.73
C ALA A 55 -0.08 -7.67 28.10
N LEU A 56 0.67 -6.67 28.61
CA LEU A 56 0.18 -5.32 28.83
C LEU A 56 0.94 -4.36 27.89
N ILE A 57 0.19 -3.65 27.06
CA ILE A 57 0.70 -2.66 26.10
C ILE A 57 0.23 -1.28 26.58
N LEU A 58 1.17 -0.36 26.83
CA LEU A 58 0.85 1.03 27.17
C LEU A 58 1.06 1.92 25.96
N ILE A 59 0.12 2.83 25.75
CA ILE A 59 0.06 3.74 24.60
C ILE A 59 -0.14 5.16 25.13
N GLU A 60 0.59 6.12 24.55
CA GLU A 60 0.39 7.55 24.79
C GLU A 60 0.28 8.25 23.42
N GLY A 61 -0.90 8.86 23.18
CA GLY A 61 -1.24 9.40 21.88
C GLY A 61 -1.33 8.30 20.83
N ASP A 62 -0.48 8.36 19.82
CA ASP A 62 -0.37 7.38 18.72
C ASP A 62 0.74 6.34 18.93
N THR A 63 1.51 6.45 20.00
CA THR A 63 2.77 5.74 20.18
C THR A 63 2.71 4.72 21.33
N ILE A 64 3.24 3.53 21.08
CA ILE A 64 3.45 2.49 22.10
C ILE A 64 4.60 2.93 23.01
N THR A 65 4.36 3.03 24.32
CA THR A 65 5.38 3.46 25.30
C THR A 65 6.00 2.30 26.07
N SER A 66 5.25 1.20 26.23
CA SER A 66 5.74 0.01 26.95
C SER A 66 5.01 -1.26 26.49
N VAL A 67 5.72 -2.38 26.52
CA VAL A 67 5.17 -3.74 26.33
C VAL A 67 5.78 -4.64 27.41
N SER A 68 4.94 -5.32 28.20
CA SER A 68 5.39 -6.22 29.25
C SER A 68 4.55 -7.50 29.29
N SER A 69 5.10 -8.59 29.84
CA SER A 69 4.34 -9.78 30.21
C SER A 69 3.81 -9.58 31.61
N GLY A 70 2.47 -9.60 31.75
CA GLY A 70 1.80 -9.32 33.02
C GLY A 70 1.81 -7.84 33.44
N GLY A 71 1.31 -7.60 34.64
CA GLY A 71 1.25 -6.25 35.22
C GLY A 71 -0.17 -5.69 35.32
N GLN A 72 -0.30 -4.60 36.10
CA GLN A 72 -1.55 -3.86 36.22
C GLN A 72 -1.47 -2.54 35.43
N PRO A 73 -2.54 -2.16 34.75
CA PRO A 73 -2.59 -0.84 34.12
C PRO A 73 -2.37 0.25 35.18
N PRO A 74 -1.66 1.34 34.84
CA PRO A 74 -1.55 2.49 35.72
C PRO A 74 -2.93 3.06 36.14
N ALA A 75 -3.03 3.60 37.34
CA ALA A 75 -4.29 4.18 37.80
C ALA A 75 -4.72 5.36 36.90
N GLY A 76 -6.01 5.44 36.58
CA GLY A 76 -6.57 6.50 35.75
C GLY A 76 -6.31 6.41 34.27
N VAL A 77 -5.75 5.29 33.77
CA VAL A 77 -5.57 5.02 32.33
C VAL A 77 -6.79 4.24 31.82
N GLU A 78 -7.27 4.60 30.61
CA GLU A 78 -8.31 3.82 29.94
C GLU A 78 -7.79 2.41 29.60
N VAL A 79 -8.57 1.39 29.92
CA VAL A 79 -8.20 -0.01 29.70
C VAL A 79 -9.05 -0.62 28.58
N LEU A 80 -8.40 -1.08 27.53
CA LEU A 80 -8.99 -1.91 26.50
C LEU A 80 -8.68 -3.37 26.82
N ASP A 81 -9.70 -4.11 27.25
CA ASP A 81 -9.55 -5.50 27.66
C ASP A 81 -9.70 -6.43 26.45
N LEU A 82 -8.56 -6.92 25.96
CA LEU A 82 -8.42 -7.91 24.91
C LEU A 82 -7.86 -9.24 25.47
N SER A 83 -8.08 -9.53 26.75
CA SER A 83 -7.57 -10.73 27.43
C SER A 83 -8.14 -12.04 26.86
N GLN A 84 -9.22 -11.98 26.08
CA GLN A 84 -9.80 -13.14 25.37
C GLN A 84 -9.29 -13.30 23.94
N TYR A 85 -8.37 -12.43 23.50
CA TYR A 85 -7.93 -12.35 22.11
C TYR A 85 -6.43 -12.57 21.96
N THR A 86 -6.03 -12.99 20.74
CA THR A 86 -4.66 -12.90 20.25
C THR A 86 -4.47 -11.57 19.56
N VAL A 87 -3.54 -10.78 20.07
CA VAL A 87 -3.19 -9.44 19.59
C VAL A 87 -1.96 -9.51 18.68
N LEU A 88 -2.03 -8.77 17.56
CA LEU A 88 -0.98 -8.72 16.55
C LEU A 88 -0.75 -7.27 16.10
N PRO A 89 0.39 -6.96 15.44
CA PRO A 89 0.54 -5.70 14.72
C PRO A 89 -0.53 -5.55 13.62
N GLY A 90 -0.95 -4.32 13.34
CA GLY A 90 -1.79 -4.04 12.19
C GLY A 90 -1.16 -4.57 10.89
N PHE A 91 -1.97 -5.18 10.05
CA PHE A 91 -1.53 -5.78 8.78
C PHE A 91 -1.22 -4.72 7.74
N MET A 92 -0.36 -5.07 6.79
CA MET A 92 0.01 -4.26 5.65
C MET A 92 -0.19 -5.06 4.37
N ASP A 93 -0.84 -4.45 3.39
CA ASP A 93 -0.95 -4.99 2.05
C ASP A 93 -0.10 -4.14 1.09
N ALA A 94 0.90 -4.75 0.50
CA ALA A 94 1.87 -4.06 -0.34
C ALA A 94 1.47 -3.99 -1.83
N HIS A 95 0.29 -4.47 -2.20
CA HIS A 95 -0.22 -4.38 -3.57
C HIS A 95 -1.75 -4.31 -3.57
N THR A 96 -2.27 -3.10 -3.73
CA THR A 96 -3.71 -2.84 -3.80
C THR A 96 -4.03 -1.84 -4.91
N HIS A 97 -5.32 -1.80 -5.29
CA HIS A 97 -5.94 -0.83 -6.18
C HIS A 97 -7.25 -0.37 -5.55
N VAL A 98 -7.19 0.60 -4.61
CA VAL A 98 -8.39 1.01 -3.87
C VAL A 98 -9.47 1.61 -4.78
N ILE A 99 -9.10 2.06 -5.97
CA ILE A 99 -10.01 2.71 -6.94
C ILE A 99 -10.56 1.73 -7.98
N LEU A 100 -10.21 0.44 -7.90
CA LEU A 100 -10.72 -0.65 -8.73
C LEU A 100 -11.64 -1.58 -7.92
N ASN A 101 -12.66 -2.18 -8.58
CA ASN A 101 -13.65 -3.07 -7.94
C ASN A 101 -13.94 -4.29 -8.82
N GLY A 102 -13.00 -5.23 -8.88
CA GLY A 102 -13.07 -6.41 -9.70
C GLY A 102 -12.71 -6.15 -11.17
N ASP A 103 -11.95 -7.06 -11.73
CA ASP A 103 -11.41 -6.98 -13.10
C ASP A 103 -11.26 -8.40 -13.67
N ILE A 104 -12.33 -9.22 -13.61
CA ILE A 104 -12.29 -10.56 -14.19
C ILE A 104 -12.28 -10.48 -15.71
N THR A 105 -13.12 -9.61 -16.27
CA THR A 105 -13.31 -9.47 -17.73
C THR A 105 -12.97 -8.05 -18.20
N ALA A 106 -12.68 -7.91 -19.51
CA ALA A 106 -12.52 -6.60 -20.12
C ALA A 106 -13.77 -5.72 -19.98
N GLU A 107 -14.98 -6.33 -19.93
CA GLU A 107 -16.24 -5.60 -19.75
C GLU A 107 -16.33 -4.98 -18.34
N ASP A 108 -15.91 -5.70 -17.30
CA ASP A 108 -15.86 -5.19 -15.92
C ASP A 108 -14.95 -3.97 -15.82
N TYR A 109 -13.79 -4.04 -16.47
CA TYR A 109 -12.83 -2.95 -16.54
C TYR A 109 -13.37 -1.74 -17.32
N ASP A 110 -13.98 -1.96 -18.48
CA ASP A 110 -14.56 -0.91 -19.34
C ASP A 110 -15.67 -0.14 -18.62
N VAL A 111 -16.51 -0.81 -17.82
CA VAL A 111 -17.54 -0.18 -17.02
C VAL A 111 -16.93 0.85 -16.07
N GLN A 112 -15.86 0.50 -15.39
CA GLN A 112 -15.20 1.37 -14.42
C GLN A 112 -14.47 2.52 -15.11
N LEU A 113 -13.75 2.24 -16.19
CA LEU A 113 -12.94 3.23 -16.88
C LEU A 113 -13.78 4.21 -17.72
N LEU A 114 -14.83 3.72 -18.40
CA LEU A 114 -15.57 4.48 -19.41
C LEU A 114 -16.93 5.01 -18.93
N LYS A 115 -17.52 4.41 -17.88
CA LYS A 115 -18.87 4.75 -17.40
C LYS A 115 -18.89 5.37 -16.01
N GLN A 116 -17.77 5.34 -15.27
CA GLN A 116 -17.66 5.92 -13.94
C GLN A 116 -16.72 7.14 -13.95
N SER A 117 -17.19 8.24 -13.37
CA SER A 117 -16.35 9.44 -13.24
C SER A 117 -15.25 9.28 -12.21
N ILE A 118 -14.14 9.99 -12.36
CA ILE A 118 -13.02 9.99 -11.40
C ILE A 118 -13.47 10.36 -9.97
N PRO A 119 -14.29 11.41 -9.74
CA PRO A 119 -14.82 11.72 -8.40
C PRO A 119 -15.62 10.57 -7.79
N TYR A 120 -16.44 9.87 -8.58
CA TYR A 120 -17.20 8.72 -8.10
C TYR A 120 -16.25 7.58 -7.70
N ARG A 121 -15.25 7.29 -8.52
CA ARG A 121 -14.23 6.26 -8.23
C ARG A 121 -13.38 6.61 -7.00
N ALA A 122 -13.07 7.90 -6.77
CA ALA A 122 -12.39 8.33 -5.54
C ALA A 122 -13.23 8.05 -4.27
N ILE A 123 -14.56 8.29 -4.33
CA ILE A 123 -15.48 7.96 -3.24
C ILE A 123 -15.51 6.43 -3.00
N LEU A 124 -15.54 5.63 -4.08
CA LEU A 124 -15.42 4.17 -3.96
C LEU A 124 -14.06 3.78 -3.34
N GLY A 125 -12.97 4.46 -3.72
CA GLY A 125 -11.64 4.24 -3.15
C GLY A 125 -11.61 4.48 -1.64
N ALA A 126 -12.22 5.53 -1.15
CA ALA A 126 -12.34 5.79 0.28
C ALA A 126 -13.15 4.69 1.00
N ARG A 127 -14.24 4.19 0.39
CA ARG A 127 -14.99 3.03 0.91
C ARG A 127 -14.13 1.78 0.98
N ASN A 128 -13.39 1.48 -0.09
CA ASN A 128 -12.55 0.29 -0.18
C ASN A 128 -11.39 0.33 0.83
N ALA A 129 -10.75 1.49 0.97
CA ALA A 129 -9.75 1.71 2.00
C ALA A 129 -10.30 1.49 3.42
N ARG A 130 -11.55 1.93 3.68
CA ARG A 130 -12.22 1.64 4.95
C ARG A 130 -12.46 0.14 5.15
N ILE A 131 -12.90 -0.59 4.12
CA ILE A 131 -13.08 -2.06 4.18
C ILE A 131 -11.75 -2.73 4.55
N ALA A 132 -10.64 -2.34 3.91
CA ALA A 132 -9.31 -2.85 4.26
C ALA A 132 -8.98 -2.61 5.74
N LEU A 133 -9.23 -1.40 6.26
CA LEU A 133 -9.00 -1.08 7.66
C LEU A 133 -9.83 -1.97 8.61
N GLU A 134 -11.11 -2.17 8.29
CA GLU A 134 -12.01 -3.04 9.07
C GLU A 134 -11.61 -4.52 9.01
N HIS A 135 -10.88 -4.95 7.98
CA HIS A 135 -10.24 -6.26 7.87
C HIS A 135 -8.90 -6.36 8.62
N GLY A 136 -8.41 -5.26 9.23
CA GLY A 136 -7.18 -5.24 10.01
C GLY A 136 -5.95 -4.70 9.26
N PHE A 137 -6.10 -4.28 8.01
CA PHE A 137 -5.01 -3.68 7.24
C PHE A 137 -4.89 -2.19 7.60
N THR A 138 -3.93 -1.86 8.45
CA THR A 138 -3.69 -0.48 8.91
C THR A 138 -2.80 0.32 7.97
N THR A 139 -2.17 -0.34 7.00
CA THR A 139 -1.32 0.26 5.97
C THR A 139 -1.54 -0.42 4.62
N LEU A 140 -1.62 0.37 3.54
CA LEU A 140 -1.68 -0.10 2.16
C LEU A 140 -0.59 0.56 1.31
N ARG A 141 -0.07 -0.18 0.32
CA ARG A 141 0.62 0.37 -0.84
C ARG A 141 -0.30 0.20 -2.05
N ASP A 142 -0.82 1.32 -2.54
CA ASP A 142 -1.71 1.38 -3.70
C ASP A 142 -0.89 1.62 -4.96
N LEU A 143 -0.89 0.66 -5.88
CA LEU A 143 0.08 0.63 -6.96
C LEU A 143 -0.44 1.15 -8.31
N GLU A 144 -1.72 1.48 -8.40
CA GLU A 144 -2.27 2.11 -9.60
C GLU A 144 -3.69 2.62 -9.38
N THR A 145 -4.06 3.71 -10.07
CA THR A 145 -5.42 4.26 -10.05
C THR A 145 -6.33 3.71 -11.15
N GLU A 146 -5.79 2.91 -12.05
CA GLU A 146 -6.52 2.34 -13.20
C GLU A 146 -7.31 3.40 -13.97
N GLY A 147 -6.60 4.48 -14.35
CA GLY A 147 -7.16 5.59 -15.13
C GLY A 147 -7.87 6.69 -14.33
N ALA A 148 -7.89 6.63 -13.00
CA ALA A 148 -8.43 7.72 -12.19
C ALA A 148 -7.37 8.80 -11.85
N MET A 149 -6.36 8.95 -12.67
CA MET A 149 -5.30 9.96 -12.57
C MET A 149 -4.55 9.91 -11.23
N TYR A 150 -4.74 10.90 -10.37
CA TYR A 150 -4.09 11.05 -9.05
C TYR A 150 -5.07 10.92 -7.89
N ALA A 151 -6.21 10.26 -8.10
CA ALA A 151 -7.27 10.17 -7.10
C ALA A 151 -6.88 9.32 -5.87
N ASP A 152 -5.89 8.45 -5.97
CA ASP A 152 -5.30 7.73 -4.84
C ASP A 152 -4.58 8.69 -3.85
N VAL A 153 -3.95 9.76 -4.37
CA VAL A 153 -3.36 10.84 -3.54
C VAL A 153 -4.45 11.59 -2.78
N ASP A 154 -5.61 11.84 -3.42
CA ASP A 154 -6.73 12.51 -2.77
C ASP A 154 -7.31 11.63 -1.65
N VAL A 155 -7.52 10.33 -1.92
CA VAL A 155 -7.98 9.36 -0.90
C VAL A 155 -6.99 9.28 0.26
N LYS A 156 -5.69 9.14 -0.02
CA LYS A 156 -4.62 9.15 0.97
C LYS A 156 -4.66 10.42 1.83
N THR A 157 -4.83 11.58 1.20
CA THR A 157 -4.87 12.88 1.87
C THR A 157 -6.08 13.01 2.78
N ALA A 158 -7.27 12.63 2.30
CA ALA A 158 -8.51 12.65 3.09
C ALA A 158 -8.41 11.72 4.32
N ILE A 159 -7.79 10.55 4.18
CA ILE A 159 -7.55 9.64 5.31
C ILE A 159 -6.53 10.25 6.30
N ALA A 160 -5.45 10.85 5.79
CA ALA A 160 -4.40 11.44 6.63
C ALA A 160 -4.90 12.63 7.44
N ASN A 161 -5.82 13.43 6.85
CA ASN A 161 -6.47 14.56 7.52
C ASN A 161 -7.62 14.14 8.46
N GLY A 162 -7.99 12.84 8.49
CA GLY A 162 -9.09 12.34 9.32
C GLY A 162 -10.49 12.66 8.79
N GLU A 163 -10.61 13.06 7.53
CA GLU A 163 -11.91 13.37 6.89
C GLU A 163 -12.70 12.09 6.60
N VAL A 164 -12.01 10.99 6.33
CA VAL A 164 -12.59 9.65 6.16
C VAL A 164 -11.74 8.60 6.88
N PRO A 165 -12.34 7.51 7.41
CA PRO A 165 -11.58 6.41 8.00
C PRO A 165 -10.90 5.59 6.90
N GLY A 166 -9.67 5.16 7.16
CA GLY A 166 -8.88 4.32 6.28
C GLY A 166 -7.50 4.00 6.84
N PRO A 167 -6.73 3.12 6.20
CA PRO A 167 -5.35 2.81 6.54
C PRO A 167 -4.40 3.97 6.19
N ARG A 168 -3.15 3.91 6.65
CA ARG A 168 -2.10 4.75 6.05
C ARG A 168 -1.84 4.25 4.62
N MET A 169 -1.60 5.15 3.69
CA MET A 169 -1.38 4.79 2.30
C MET A 169 -0.04 5.31 1.79
N GLN A 170 0.66 4.46 1.03
CA GLN A 170 1.66 4.87 0.04
C GLN A 170 1.07 4.60 -1.33
N VAL A 171 1.22 5.54 -2.26
CA VAL A 171 0.52 5.50 -3.56
C VAL A 171 1.49 5.63 -4.72
N ALA A 172 1.17 4.99 -5.85
CA ALA A 172 1.97 5.04 -7.07
C ALA A 172 1.30 5.82 -8.21
N THR A 173 0.08 6.29 -8.00
CA THR A 173 -0.69 7.08 -8.97
C THR A 173 -1.00 6.32 -10.27
N ARG A 174 -0.25 6.55 -11.34
CA ARG A 174 -0.52 6.00 -12.67
C ARG A 174 0.59 5.03 -13.05
N ALA A 175 0.25 3.77 -13.35
CA ALA A 175 1.26 2.87 -13.88
C ALA A 175 1.68 3.29 -15.31
N MET A 176 2.95 3.11 -15.63
CA MET A 176 3.51 3.49 -16.94
C MET A 176 3.61 2.28 -17.86
N THR A 177 3.35 2.51 -19.14
CA THR A 177 3.57 1.54 -20.22
C THR A 177 3.85 2.27 -21.54
N PRO A 178 4.56 1.69 -22.52
CA PRO A 178 4.71 2.29 -23.84
C PRO A 178 3.38 2.31 -24.60
N THR A 179 3.30 3.20 -25.58
CA THR A 179 2.15 3.29 -26.49
C THR A 179 1.80 1.92 -27.08
N GLY A 180 0.53 1.54 -26.98
CA GLY A 180 -0.01 0.31 -27.55
C GLY A 180 0.17 -0.96 -26.70
N MET A 181 0.85 -0.88 -25.58
CA MET A 181 1.09 -2.05 -24.71
C MET A 181 0.01 -2.29 -23.64
N TYR A 182 -0.96 -1.40 -23.52
CA TYR A 182 -2.14 -1.52 -22.66
C TYR A 182 -3.41 -1.04 -23.40
N PRO A 183 -3.77 -1.66 -24.53
CA PRO A 183 -4.90 -1.19 -25.31
C PRO A 183 -6.23 -1.58 -24.67
N LEU A 184 -7.23 -0.71 -24.80
CA LEU A 184 -8.63 -1.10 -24.69
C LEU A 184 -9.02 -1.84 -25.96
N LEU A 185 -9.30 -3.14 -25.83
CA LEU A 185 -9.63 -3.99 -26.99
C LEU A 185 -11.10 -3.80 -27.39
N GLY A 186 -11.38 -3.92 -28.69
CA GLY A 186 -12.74 -3.89 -29.22
C GLY A 186 -13.27 -2.49 -29.60
N TYR A 187 -12.48 -1.44 -29.39
CA TYR A 187 -12.85 -0.07 -29.78
C TYR A 187 -12.21 0.36 -31.10
N SER A 188 -12.95 1.18 -31.89
CA SER A 188 -12.39 1.82 -33.07
C SER A 188 -11.27 2.77 -32.67
N TRP A 189 -10.19 2.79 -33.49
CA TRP A 189 -9.07 3.71 -33.30
C TRP A 189 -9.46 5.21 -33.39
N GLU A 190 -10.62 5.50 -33.99
CA GLU A 190 -11.17 6.87 -34.07
C GLU A 190 -11.70 7.38 -32.73
N LEU A 191 -12.01 6.46 -31.79
CA LEU A 191 -12.53 6.82 -30.46
C LEU A 191 -11.39 7.21 -29.53
N LYS A 192 -11.50 8.40 -28.95
CA LYS A 192 -10.62 8.86 -27.86
C LYS A 192 -11.22 8.43 -26.53
N VAL A 193 -10.80 7.30 -26.04
CA VAL A 193 -11.23 6.76 -24.74
C VAL A 193 -10.17 7.02 -23.69
N PRO A 194 -10.56 7.16 -22.40
CA PRO A 194 -9.61 7.16 -21.29
C PRO A 194 -8.75 5.90 -21.29
N THR A 195 -7.52 6.01 -20.79
CA THR A 195 -6.62 4.86 -20.63
C THR A 195 -6.38 4.58 -19.14
N GLY A 196 -6.28 3.31 -18.78
CA GLY A 196 -5.99 2.89 -17.41
C GLY A 196 -4.60 3.34 -16.93
N VAL A 197 -3.69 3.53 -17.86
CA VAL A 197 -2.26 3.76 -17.65
C VAL A 197 -1.80 5.14 -18.16
N GLN A 198 -0.55 5.50 -17.85
CA GLN A 198 0.15 6.59 -18.49
C GLN A 198 1.04 6.02 -19.62
N TYR A 199 0.75 6.41 -20.87
CA TYR A 199 1.63 6.08 -21.99
C TYR A 199 2.90 6.91 -21.94
N VAL A 200 4.02 6.22 -22.08
CA VAL A 200 5.37 6.81 -21.92
C VAL A 200 6.29 6.18 -22.99
N ASP A 201 6.82 6.99 -23.87
CA ASP A 201 7.74 6.57 -24.92
C ASP A 201 9.05 7.33 -24.82
N GLY A 202 10.15 6.62 -24.99
CA GLY A 202 11.51 7.14 -24.98
C GLY A 202 12.00 7.54 -23.58
N VAL A 203 13.32 7.64 -23.46
CA VAL A 203 14.03 7.96 -22.20
C VAL A 203 13.59 9.30 -21.59
N ASP A 204 13.41 10.34 -22.42
CA ASP A 204 13.00 11.67 -21.94
C ASP A 204 11.54 11.66 -21.49
N GLY A 205 10.67 10.91 -22.19
CA GLY A 205 9.28 10.66 -21.78
C GLY A 205 9.21 9.97 -20.43
N ALA A 206 10.03 8.95 -20.22
CA ALA A 206 10.14 8.21 -18.97
C ALA A 206 10.52 9.12 -17.79
N ARG A 207 11.58 9.90 -17.93
CA ARG A 207 12.01 10.87 -16.89
C ARG A 207 10.94 11.92 -16.61
N LYS A 208 10.29 12.44 -17.66
CA LYS A 208 9.21 13.42 -17.50
C LYS A 208 8.03 12.85 -16.71
N ALA A 209 7.60 11.63 -17.04
CA ALA A 209 6.48 10.97 -16.36
C ALA A 209 6.77 10.73 -14.87
N VAL A 210 7.97 10.23 -14.53
CA VAL A 210 8.39 10.05 -13.14
C VAL A 210 8.34 11.38 -12.37
N ARG A 211 8.88 12.47 -12.94
CA ARG A 211 8.87 13.81 -12.30
C ARG A 211 7.45 14.32 -12.09
N GLU A 212 6.57 14.12 -13.06
CA GLU A 212 5.15 14.50 -12.99
C GLU A 212 4.44 13.75 -11.87
N GLN A 213 4.57 12.42 -11.80
CA GLN A 213 3.94 11.61 -10.77
C GLN A 213 4.44 11.99 -9.37
N VAL A 214 5.74 12.19 -9.20
CA VAL A 214 6.33 12.65 -7.93
C VAL A 214 5.83 14.03 -7.54
N MET A 215 5.70 14.95 -8.49
CA MET A 215 5.14 16.30 -8.26
C MET A 215 3.70 16.24 -7.76
N TYR A 216 2.90 15.29 -8.25
CA TYR A 216 1.51 15.10 -7.83
C TYR A 216 1.34 14.18 -6.61
N GLY A 217 2.41 13.74 -5.97
CA GLY A 217 2.36 13.10 -4.65
C GLY A 217 2.56 11.59 -4.65
N ALA A 218 3.09 11.01 -5.73
CA ALA A 218 3.47 9.60 -5.75
C ALA A 218 4.56 9.30 -4.70
N ASP A 219 4.36 8.25 -3.92
CA ASP A 219 5.35 7.70 -2.97
C ASP A 219 6.21 6.64 -3.65
N TRP A 220 5.63 5.92 -4.61
CA TRP A 220 6.22 4.87 -5.43
C TRP A 220 6.03 5.20 -6.90
N ILE A 221 6.82 4.53 -7.76
CA ILE A 221 6.62 4.52 -9.20
C ILE A 221 6.27 3.10 -9.61
N LYS A 222 5.23 2.92 -10.43
CA LYS A 222 4.79 1.63 -10.98
C LYS A 222 4.90 1.65 -12.50
N TYR A 223 5.40 0.54 -13.07
CA TYR A 223 5.32 0.32 -14.51
C TYR A 223 5.02 -1.14 -14.86
N TYR A 224 4.54 -1.37 -16.06
CA TYR A 224 4.34 -2.69 -16.63
C TYR A 224 5.58 -3.11 -17.41
N SER A 225 6.33 -4.09 -16.89
CA SER A 225 7.52 -4.63 -17.56
C SER A 225 7.16 -5.49 -18.74
N ASP A 226 6.00 -6.15 -18.69
CA ASP A 226 5.56 -7.10 -19.72
C ASP A 226 4.04 -7.16 -19.91
N ARG A 227 3.67 -7.83 -21.00
CA ARG A 227 2.32 -8.26 -21.37
C ARG A 227 2.39 -9.48 -22.32
N LYS A 228 1.22 -10.01 -22.72
CA LYS A 228 1.06 -11.09 -23.70
C LYS A 228 1.77 -12.38 -23.32
N TYR A 229 1.30 -12.97 -22.22
CA TYR A 229 1.86 -14.18 -21.63
C TYR A 229 1.54 -15.42 -22.46
N HIS A 230 2.56 -16.27 -22.68
CA HIS A 230 2.42 -17.54 -23.44
C HIS A 230 3.45 -18.56 -22.95
N PHE A 231 3.09 -19.83 -23.11
CA PHE A 231 4.03 -20.93 -22.85
C PHE A 231 4.72 -21.35 -24.12
N GLU A 232 6.02 -21.57 -24.05
CA GLU A 232 6.79 -22.17 -25.11
C GLU A 232 7.04 -23.67 -24.89
N ALA A 233 7.75 -24.33 -25.83
CA ALA A 233 8.03 -25.77 -25.80
C ALA A 233 8.92 -26.18 -24.59
N ASP A 234 9.68 -25.27 -24.02
CA ASP A 234 10.50 -25.45 -22.82
C ASP A 234 9.67 -25.49 -21.54
N GLY A 235 8.37 -25.17 -21.63
CA GLY A 235 7.45 -25.13 -20.49
C GLY A 235 7.52 -23.85 -19.67
N VAL A 236 8.37 -22.90 -20.05
CA VAL A 236 8.50 -21.59 -19.38
C VAL A 236 7.37 -20.66 -19.79
N LEU A 237 6.91 -19.84 -18.86
CA LEU A 237 5.98 -18.76 -19.15
C LEU A 237 6.77 -17.55 -19.66
N HIS A 238 6.68 -17.31 -20.95
CA HIS A 238 7.27 -16.17 -21.64
C HIS A 238 6.32 -14.99 -21.73
N SER A 239 6.87 -13.82 -22.01
CA SER A 239 6.09 -12.59 -22.16
C SER A 239 6.73 -11.64 -23.18
N MET A 240 5.91 -10.71 -23.66
CA MET A 240 6.40 -9.60 -24.46
C MET A 240 6.87 -8.50 -23.51
N VAL A 241 8.15 -8.18 -23.55
CA VAL A 241 8.72 -7.06 -22.78
C VAL A 241 8.19 -5.74 -23.36
N ASN A 242 7.72 -4.85 -22.49
CA ASN A 242 7.07 -3.60 -22.90
C ASN A 242 8.09 -2.51 -23.25
N PHE A 243 9.00 -2.20 -22.34
CA PHE A 243 9.99 -1.13 -22.49
C PHE A 243 11.32 -1.66 -23.02
N THR A 244 12.06 -0.85 -23.75
CA THR A 244 13.49 -1.12 -23.99
C THR A 244 14.26 -1.06 -22.67
N ASP A 245 15.46 -1.69 -22.62
CA ASP A 245 16.29 -1.65 -21.42
C ASP A 245 16.67 -0.21 -21.03
N GLU A 246 16.86 0.70 -22.00
CA GLU A 246 17.18 2.11 -21.77
C GLU A 246 15.99 2.87 -21.15
N GLU A 247 14.77 2.61 -21.62
CA GLU A 247 13.56 3.27 -21.10
C GLU A 247 13.26 2.78 -19.68
N ALA A 248 13.25 1.46 -19.45
CA ALA A 248 13.04 0.89 -18.14
C ALA A 248 14.09 1.38 -17.12
N LYS A 249 15.37 1.42 -17.55
CA LYS A 249 16.44 1.98 -16.73
C LYS A 249 16.24 3.46 -16.44
N ALA A 250 15.76 4.25 -17.41
CA ALA A 250 15.49 5.67 -17.18
C ALA A 250 14.36 5.92 -16.16
N ILE A 251 13.33 5.06 -16.15
CA ILE A 251 12.28 5.07 -15.12
C ILE A 251 12.90 4.85 -13.74
N VAL A 252 13.69 3.79 -13.60
CA VAL A 252 14.29 3.41 -12.31
C VAL A 252 15.29 4.44 -11.82
N ASP A 253 16.24 4.86 -12.66
CA ASP A 253 17.28 5.83 -12.29
C ASP A 253 16.68 7.17 -11.86
N GLU A 254 15.67 7.67 -12.58
CA GLU A 254 15.04 8.94 -12.24
C GLU A 254 14.22 8.82 -10.95
N SER A 255 13.55 7.70 -10.74
CA SER A 255 12.81 7.42 -9.50
C SER A 255 13.75 7.38 -8.30
N HIS A 256 14.82 6.61 -8.38
CA HIS A 256 15.83 6.53 -7.31
C HIS A 256 16.51 7.87 -7.05
N ARG A 257 16.81 8.65 -8.09
CA ARG A 257 17.34 10.01 -7.95
C ARG A 257 16.42 10.93 -7.16
N LEU A 258 15.10 10.72 -7.27
CA LEU A 258 14.07 11.45 -6.53
C LEU A 258 13.72 10.81 -5.19
N GLY A 259 14.43 9.76 -4.76
CA GLY A 259 14.21 9.04 -3.51
C GLY A 259 12.94 8.19 -3.51
N LYS A 260 12.46 7.78 -4.71
CA LYS A 260 11.30 6.92 -4.87
C LYS A 260 11.72 5.52 -5.27
N ARG A 261 11.01 4.51 -4.75
CA ARG A 261 11.17 3.10 -5.13
C ARG A 261 10.30 2.77 -6.32
N VAL A 262 10.65 1.69 -7.02
CA VAL A 262 9.99 1.27 -8.25
C VAL A 262 9.43 -0.14 -8.09
N ALA A 263 8.15 -0.30 -8.41
CA ALA A 263 7.44 -1.57 -8.49
C ALA A 263 7.19 -1.92 -9.96
N ALA A 264 7.54 -3.15 -10.36
CA ALA A 264 7.31 -3.65 -11.71
C ALA A 264 6.26 -4.76 -11.72
N HIS A 265 5.15 -4.55 -12.43
CA HIS A 265 4.33 -5.66 -12.88
C HIS A 265 5.17 -6.49 -13.85
N ALA A 266 5.42 -7.75 -13.52
CA ALA A 266 6.24 -8.64 -14.31
C ALA A 266 5.80 -10.09 -14.07
N ILE A 267 5.11 -10.67 -15.03
CA ILE A 267 4.50 -11.99 -14.92
C ILE A 267 5.33 -13.05 -15.63
N GLY A 268 5.72 -12.83 -16.89
CA GLY A 268 6.53 -13.77 -17.65
C GLY A 268 8.02 -13.63 -17.35
N SER A 269 8.77 -14.70 -17.63
CA SER A 269 10.21 -14.77 -17.37
C SER A 269 10.99 -13.63 -18.02
N ASP A 270 10.61 -13.21 -19.24
CA ASP A 270 11.29 -12.14 -19.98
C ASP A 270 11.07 -10.77 -19.34
N GLY A 271 9.84 -10.48 -18.91
CA GLY A 271 9.50 -9.25 -18.21
C GLY A 271 10.17 -9.15 -16.84
N ILE A 272 10.21 -10.27 -16.09
CA ILE A 272 10.91 -10.34 -14.81
C ILE A 272 12.41 -10.08 -15.01
N ALA A 273 13.04 -10.71 -15.99
CA ALA A 273 14.45 -10.50 -16.32
C ALA A 273 14.73 -9.03 -16.69
N ALA A 274 13.86 -8.41 -17.52
CA ALA A 274 13.99 -7.01 -17.90
C ALA A 274 13.86 -6.07 -16.69
N ALA A 275 12.89 -6.30 -15.81
CA ALA A 275 12.71 -5.54 -14.58
C ALA A 275 13.94 -5.63 -13.66
N LEU A 276 14.50 -6.82 -13.49
CA LEU A 276 15.72 -7.06 -12.70
C LEU A 276 16.95 -6.36 -13.31
N ARG A 277 17.06 -6.33 -14.66
CA ARG A 277 18.14 -5.57 -15.32
C ARG A 277 17.98 -4.07 -15.13
N ALA A 278 16.76 -3.56 -15.18
CA ALA A 278 16.48 -2.14 -14.92
C ALA A 278 16.80 -1.72 -13.48
N GLY A 279 16.76 -2.65 -12.51
CA GLY A 279 17.11 -2.40 -11.12
C GLY A 279 15.94 -1.99 -10.23
N VAL A 280 14.77 -2.59 -10.45
CA VAL A 280 13.55 -2.34 -9.65
C VAL A 280 13.71 -2.79 -8.20
N ASP A 281 12.87 -2.24 -7.31
CA ASP A 281 12.86 -2.59 -5.89
C ASP A 281 11.93 -3.78 -5.61
N THR A 282 10.85 -3.93 -6.38
CA THR A 282 9.92 -5.05 -6.24
C THR A 282 9.50 -5.64 -7.58
N ILE A 283 9.31 -6.98 -7.57
CA ILE A 283 8.59 -7.71 -8.61
C ILE A 283 7.20 -7.99 -8.08
N GLU A 284 6.19 -7.58 -8.82
CA GLU A 284 4.78 -7.85 -8.54
C GLU A 284 4.32 -9.03 -9.41
N HIS A 285 3.52 -9.95 -8.85
CA HIS A 285 3.06 -11.21 -9.45
C HIS A 285 4.20 -12.21 -9.56
N GLY A 286 4.89 -12.32 -10.68
CA GLY A 286 6.08 -13.18 -10.80
C GLY A 286 5.77 -14.64 -11.13
N ASP A 287 4.63 -14.94 -11.73
CA ASP A 287 4.16 -16.30 -12.04
C ASP A 287 5.19 -17.10 -12.85
N GLY A 288 5.92 -16.45 -13.76
CA GLY A 288 6.94 -17.04 -14.62
C GLY A 288 8.35 -17.11 -14.01
N LEU A 289 8.49 -17.02 -12.68
CA LEU A 289 9.79 -17.10 -12.02
C LEU A 289 10.46 -18.46 -12.25
N THR A 290 11.58 -18.44 -12.98
CA THR A 290 12.47 -19.60 -13.13
C THR A 290 13.46 -19.71 -11.98
N ASP A 291 14.13 -20.84 -11.83
CA ASP A 291 15.16 -21.04 -10.78
C ASP A 291 16.27 -19.99 -10.86
N ALA A 292 16.69 -19.61 -12.06
CA ALA A 292 17.71 -18.58 -12.29
C ALA A 292 17.24 -17.19 -11.85
N LEU A 293 15.98 -16.85 -12.13
CA LEU A 293 15.39 -15.55 -11.72
C LEU A 293 15.18 -15.50 -10.20
N ILE A 294 14.76 -16.59 -9.57
CA ILE A 294 14.68 -16.71 -8.11
C ILE A 294 16.04 -16.48 -7.46
N ASP A 295 17.12 -17.10 -8.01
CA ASP A 295 18.48 -16.88 -7.52
C ASP A 295 18.93 -15.42 -7.71
N GLU A 296 18.57 -14.79 -8.81
CA GLU A 296 18.88 -13.38 -9.08
C GLU A 296 18.15 -12.43 -8.11
N ILE A 297 16.84 -12.63 -7.88
CA ILE A 297 16.04 -11.89 -6.91
C ILE A 297 16.67 -11.98 -5.52
N ALA A 298 16.99 -13.22 -5.06
CA ALA A 298 17.61 -13.44 -3.77
C ALA A 298 18.97 -12.73 -3.65
N LYS A 299 19.81 -12.83 -4.69
CA LYS A 299 21.15 -12.20 -4.74
C LYS A 299 21.08 -10.68 -4.72
N LYS A 300 20.12 -10.08 -5.45
CA LYS A 300 19.94 -8.63 -5.53
C LYS A 300 19.18 -8.05 -4.33
N GLY A 301 18.52 -8.92 -3.53
CA GLY A 301 17.68 -8.49 -2.40
C GLY A 301 16.40 -7.76 -2.82
N VAL A 302 15.95 -7.97 -4.07
CA VAL A 302 14.67 -7.46 -4.58
C VAL A 302 13.55 -8.16 -3.84
N TYR A 303 12.48 -7.43 -3.52
CA TYR A 303 11.32 -8.02 -2.87
C TYR A 303 10.38 -8.62 -3.91
N TRP A 304 9.73 -9.71 -3.56
CA TRP A 304 8.69 -10.34 -4.38
C TRP A 304 7.33 -10.22 -3.66
N VAL A 305 6.32 -9.74 -4.40
CA VAL A 305 4.93 -9.58 -3.95
C VAL A 305 4.06 -10.43 -4.88
N PRO A 306 3.77 -11.68 -4.51
CA PRO A 306 3.19 -12.68 -5.43
C PRO A 306 1.73 -12.41 -5.81
N THR A 307 0.87 -11.89 -4.91
CA THR A 307 -0.54 -11.60 -5.18
C THR A 307 -1.37 -12.83 -5.57
N ILE A 308 -1.16 -13.94 -4.88
CA ILE A 308 -1.77 -15.25 -5.22
C ILE A 308 -3.30 -15.18 -5.24
N THR A 309 -3.87 -14.39 -4.32
CA THR A 309 -5.33 -14.26 -4.17
C THR A 309 -6.00 -13.77 -5.45
N VAL A 310 -5.45 -12.76 -6.12
CA VAL A 310 -6.05 -12.26 -7.37
C VAL A 310 -5.89 -13.27 -8.49
N GLY A 311 -4.72 -13.91 -8.61
CA GLY A 311 -4.48 -14.95 -9.60
C GLY A 311 -5.51 -16.09 -9.49
N ALA A 312 -5.72 -16.60 -8.27
CA ALA A 312 -6.70 -17.65 -7.99
C ALA A 312 -8.15 -17.19 -8.24
N TYR A 313 -8.47 -15.92 -7.96
CA TYR A 313 -9.82 -15.36 -8.15
C TYR A 313 -10.16 -15.17 -9.63
N VAL A 314 -9.24 -14.63 -10.44
CA VAL A 314 -9.53 -14.33 -11.85
C VAL A 314 -9.37 -15.53 -12.79
N ALA A 315 -8.54 -16.52 -12.44
CA ALA A 315 -8.22 -17.64 -13.30
C ALA A 315 -9.45 -18.40 -13.84
N PRO A 316 -10.49 -18.73 -13.05
CA PRO A 316 -11.67 -19.40 -13.56
C PRO A 316 -12.44 -18.60 -14.61
N GLY A 317 -12.54 -17.28 -14.45
CA GLY A 317 -13.26 -16.37 -15.36
C GLY A 317 -12.48 -16.04 -16.63
N ARG A 318 -11.16 -15.84 -16.50
CA ARG A 318 -10.29 -15.53 -17.65
C ARG A 318 -9.93 -16.74 -18.50
N GLY A 319 -9.83 -17.92 -17.89
CA GLY A 319 -9.50 -19.18 -18.60
C GLY A 319 -8.11 -19.19 -19.22
N GLY A 320 -7.91 -19.99 -20.27
CA GLY A 320 -6.64 -20.05 -21.00
C GLY A 320 -5.46 -20.46 -20.13
N ASN A 321 -4.39 -19.66 -20.13
CA ASN A 321 -3.16 -19.94 -19.37
C ASN A 321 -3.25 -19.65 -17.87
N TRP A 322 -4.30 -18.96 -17.41
CA TRP A 322 -4.38 -18.46 -16.03
C TRP A 322 -4.30 -19.55 -14.96
N THR A 323 -5.02 -20.65 -15.15
CA THR A 323 -4.96 -21.79 -14.19
C THR A 323 -3.54 -22.36 -14.10
N ARG A 324 -2.87 -22.51 -15.24
CA ARG A 324 -1.49 -23.01 -15.27
C ARG A 324 -0.49 -22.02 -14.65
N MET A 325 -0.76 -20.71 -14.75
CA MET A 325 0.05 -19.67 -14.11
C MET A 325 -0.02 -19.79 -12.59
N VAL A 326 -1.21 -19.97 -12.02
CA VAL A 326 -1.39 -20.20 -10.56
C VAL A 326 -0.59 -21.43 -10.09
N ASP A 327 -0.58 -22.52 -10.88
CA ASP A 327 0.21 -23.72 -10.53
C ASP A 327 1.72 -23.44 -10.58
N LEU A 328 2.19 -22.65 -11.55
CA LEU A 328 3.60 -22.25 -11.63
C LEU A 328 4.01 -21.38 -10.46
N GLU A 329 3.19 -20.42 -10.10
CA GLU A 329 3.46 -19.51 -8.98
C GLU A 329 3.60 -20.30 -7.66
N HIS A 330 2.75 -21.32 -7.44
CA HIS A 330 2.87 -22.21 -6.29
C HIS A 330 4.26 -22.88 -6.24
N VAL A 331 4.72 -23.42 -7.36
CA VAL A 331 6.05 -24.06 -7.45
C VAL A 331 7.16 -23.03 -7.22
N ALA A 332 7.05 -21.85 -7.82
CA ALA A 332 8.02 -20.77 -7.67
C ALA A 332 8.09 -20.29 -6.21
N PHE A 333 6.94 -20.17 -5.53
CA PHE A 333 6.85 -19.78 -4.14
C PHE A 333 7.63 -20.71 -3.22
N GLN A 334 7.46 -22.03 -3.36
CA GLN A 334 8.18 -23.02 -2.58
C GLN A 334 9.71 -22.97 -2.81
N LYS A 335 10.14 -22.70 -4.03
CA LYS A 335 11.55 -22.54 -4.36
C LYS A 335 12.12 -21.25 -3.78
N ALA A 336 11.38 -20.15 -3.88
CA ALA A 336 11.75 -18.85 -3.35
C ALA A 336 11.93 -18.88 -1.82
N LEU A 337 11.05 -19.60 -1.10
CA LEU A 337 11.19 -19.82 0.34
C LEU A 337 12.50 -20.50 0.69
N LYS A 338 12.89 -21.55 -0.05
CA LYS A 338 14.16 -22.28 0.17
C LYS A 338 15.40 -21.42 -0.12
N LYS A 339 15.26 -20.39 -0.95
CA LYS A 339 16.33 -19.46 -1.32
C LYS A 339 16.34 -18.19 -0.48
N ASN A 340 15.46 -18.09 0.55
CA ASN A 340 15.28 -16.91 1.40
C ASN A 340 14.98 -15.61 0.62
N VAL A 341 14.20 -15.70 -0.45
CA VAL A 341 13.68 -14.52 -1.14
C VAL A 341 12.81 -13.73 -0.16
N LYS A 342 12.92 -12.42 -0.19
CA LYS A 342 12.08 -11.52 0.60
C LYS A 342 10.65 -11.47 0.01
N ILE A 343 9.78 -12.36 0.47
CA ILE A 343 8.38 -12.40 0.05
C ILE A 343 7.57 -11.48 0.97
N VAL A 344 6.87 -10.53 0.39
CA VAL A 344 6.05 -9.55 1.09
C VAL A 344 4.58 -9.77 0.74
N PHE A 345 3.73 -9.63 1.73
CA PHE A 345 2.29 -9.75 1.59
C PHE A 345 1.72 -8.67 0.68
N GLY A 346 0.98 -9.07 -0.33
CA GLY A 346 0.24 -8.20 -1.23
C GLY A 346 -0.79 -9.02 -1.98
N THR A 347 -1.98 -8.47 -2.19
CA THR A 347 -3.15 -9.23 -2.64
C THR A 347 -3.64 -8.88 -4.03
N ASP A 348 -3.26 -7.71 -4.55
CA ASP A 348 -3.85 -7.08 -5.73
C ASP A 348 -5.37 -6.88 -5.57
N ALA A 349 -5.77 -6.50 -4.33
CA ALA A 349 -7.16 -6.16 -4.03
C ALA A 349 -7.61 -4.97 -4.88
N GLY A 350 -8.75 -5.11 -5.52
CA GLY A 350 -9.20 -4.29 -6.64
C GLY A 350 -9.29 -5.11 -7.92
N GLY A 351 -8.35 -6.02 -8.17
CA GLY A 351 -8.50 -7.07 -9.17
C GLY A 351 -9.60 -8.07 -8.79
N PHE A 352 -9.84 -8.28 -7.50
CA PHE A 352 -11.08 -8.85 -6.98
C PHE A 352 -11.93 -7.76 -6.30
N ASP A 353 -13.26 -7.97 -6.21
CA ASP A 353 -14.14 -7.00 -5.55
C ASP A 353 -13.91 -6.98 -4.04
N TRP A 354 -13.72 -5.80 -3.48
CA TRP A 354 -13.44 -5.56 -2.06
C TRP A 354 -14.51 -6.06 -1.08
N LYS A 355 -15.74 -6.26 -1.57
CA LYS A 355 -16.86 -6.76 -0.77
C LYS A 355 -17.01 -8.28 -0.85
N GLU A 356 -16.49 -8.91 -1.89
CA GLU A 356 -16.65 -10.33 -2.14
C GLU A 356 -15.56 -11.15 -1.48
N LEU A 357 -14.33 -10.60 -1.39
CA LEU A 357 -13.19 -11.34 -0.88
C LEU A 357 -12.39 -10.50 0.12
N ASN A 358 -12.05 -11.14 1.25
CA ASN A 358 -11.18 -10.54 2.26
C ASN A 358 -9.71 -10.73 1.86
N GLN A 359 -8.93 -9.65 1.88
CA GLN A 359 -7.49 -9.64 1.63
C GLN A 359 -6.73 -10.68 2.47
N ALA A 360 -7.19 -10.97 3.69
CA ALA A 360 -6.57 -11.97 4.56
C ALA A 360 -6.57 -13.40 3.98
N LYS A 361 -7.27 -13.66 2.87
CA LYS A 361 -7.19 -14.92 2.12
C LYS A 361 -5.77 -15.23 1.64
N GLU A 362 -4.97 -14.23 1.38
CA GLU A 362 -3.56 -14.36 1.00
C GLU A 362 -2.73 -15.08 2.06
N PHE A 363 -3.02 -14.88 3.37
CA PHE A 363 -2.36 -15.63 4.44
C PHE A 363 -2.57 -17.14 4.33
N GLU A 364 -3.78 -17.57 3.94
CA GLU A 364 -4.08 -18.99 3.77
C GLU A 364 -3.28 -19.58 2.61
N TYR A 365 -3.18 -18.86 1.48
CA TYR A 365 -2.35 -19.28 0.34
C TYR A 365 -0.87 -19.35 0.72
N TYR A 366 -0.34 -18.37 1.45
CA TYR A 366 1.07 -18.39 1.87
C TYR A 366 1.38 -19.62 2.73
N VAL A 367 0.49 -19.98 3.67
CA VAL A 367 0.66 -21.20 4.49
C VAL A 367 0.48 -22.45 3.63
N GLN A 368 -0.52 -22.49 2.76
CA GLN A 368 -0.73 -23.62 1.84
C GLN A 368 0.49 -23.83 0.91
N TYR A 369 1.17 -22.76 0.52
CA TYR A 369 2.35 -22.81 -0.36
C TYR A 369 3.66 -23.03 0.41
N GLY A 370 3.61 -23.17 1.72
CA GLY A 370 4.72 -23.68 2.53
C GLY A 370 5.35 -22.73 3.54
N MET A 371 4.83 -21.51 3.71
CA MET A 371 5.21 -20.66 4.85
C MET A 371 4.67 -21.27 6.16
N THR A 372 5.42 -21.11 7.24
CA THR A 372 4.81 -21.25 8.57
C THR A 372 3.84 -20.11 8.83
N PRO A 373 2.82 -20.29 9.69
CA PRO A 373 1.91 -19.19 10.03
C PRO A 373 2.64 -17.91 10.51
N MET A 374 3.72 -18.06 11.28
CA MET A 374 4.53 -16.93 11.73
C MET A 374 5.23 -16.20 10.57
N GLN A 375 5.74 -16.94 9.58
CA GLN A 375 6.32 -16.32 8.38
C GLN A 375 5.28 -15.55 7.58
N ALA A 376 4.08 -16.11 7.41
CA ALA A 376 2.96 -15.44 6.75
C ALA A 376 2.55 -14.15 7.50
N ILE A 377 2.44 -14.17 8.83
CA ILE A 377 2.17 -12.97 9.64
C ILE A 377 3.27 -11.93 9.44
N ARG A 378 4.54 -12.34 9.46
CA ARG A 378 5.67 -11.41 9.27
C ARG A 378 5.71 -10.80 7.87
N SER A 379 5.30 -11.52 6.85
CA SER A 379 5.24 -10.98 5.48
C SER A 379 4.31 -9.76 5.38
N ALA A 380 3.22 -9.73 6.18
CA ALA A 380 2.25 -8.63 6.25
C ALA A 380 2.52 -7.63 7.39
N THR A 381 3.59 -7.81 8.16
CA THR A 381 3.90 -6.93 9.29
C THR A 381 5.33 -6.43 9.23
N SER A 382 6.30 -7.08 9.86
CA SER A 382 7.68 -6.61 9.92
C SER A 382 8.37 -6.56 8.55
N MET A 383 8.15 -7.54 7.66
CA MET A 383 8.73 -7.55 6.32
C MET A 383 8.11 -6.46 5.43
N ALA A 384 6.78 -6.31 5.46
CA ALA A 384 6.09 -5.25 4.74
C ALA A 384 6.55 -3.86 5.22
N SER A 385 6.74 -3.66 6.54
CA SER A 385 7.24 -2.39 7.07
C SER A 385 8.67 -2.07 6.60
N GLU A 386 9.52 -3.09 6.39
CA GLU A 386 10.85 -2.93 5.81
C GLU A 386 10.75 -2.49 4.34
N LEU A 387 9.91 -3.17 3.55
CA LEU A 387 9.65 -2.79 2.15
C LEU A 387 9.14 -1.35 2.05
N LEU A 388 8.20 -0.95 2.91
CA LEU A 388 7.62 0.39 2.88
C LEU A 388 8.53 1.48 3.45
N GLY A 389 9.70 1.13 4.00
CA GLY A 389 10.63 2.07 4.63
C GLY A 389 10.12 2.59 5.98
N TRP A 390 9.21 1.90 6.63
CA TRP A 390 8.56 2.28 7.88
C TRP A 390 8.85 1.31 9.04
N LYS A 391 9.90 0.49 8.93
CA LYS A 391 10.27 -0.50 9.96
C LYS A 391 10.44 0.10 11.35
N ASP A 392 10.84 1.36 11.44
CA ASP A 392 11.02 2.07 12.71
C ASP A 392 9.71 2.68 13.25
N LYS A 393 8.61 2.57 12.49
CA LYS A 393 7.30 3.17 12.81
C LYS A 393 6.19 2.16 13.05
N VAL A 394 6.16 1.07 12.28
CA VAL A 394 5.09 0.05 12.30
C VAL A 394 5.65 -1.36 12.09
N GLY A 395 4.79 -2.36 12.07
CA GLY A 395 5.11 -3.74 11.70
C GLY A 395 5.47 -4.63 12.89
N THR A 396 5.70 -4.05 14.05
CA THR A 396 5.89 -4.80 15.30
C THR A 396 5.26 -4.03 16.47
N ILE A 397 4.86 -4.74 17.52
CA ILE A 397 4.35 -4.14 18.76
C ILE A 397 5.54 -4.00 19.74
N GLU A 398 6.15 -2.81 19.73
CA GLU A 398 7.29 -2.48 20.59
C GLU A 398 7.34 -0.98 20.91
N PRO A 399 7.99 -0.57 22.01
CA PRO A 399 8.09 0.84 22.39
C PRO A 399 8.69 1.72 21.27
N GLY A 400 8.11 2.91 21.08
CA GLY A 400 8.51 3.89 20.09
C GLY A 400 7.80 3.77 18.74
N LYS A 401 7.03 2.70 18.51
CA LYS A 401 6.24 2.51 17.28
C LYS A 401 4.81 3.00 17.43
N TRP A 402 4.17 3.28 16.31
CA TRP A 402 2.76 3.62 16.29
C TRP A 402 1.90 2.47 16.79
N ALA A 403 0.85 2.81 17.53
CA ALA A 403 -0.10 1.85 18.07
C ALA A 403 -1.07 1.37 16.98
N ASP A 404 -0.57 0.56 16.07
CA ASP A 404 -1.32 -0.15 15.05
C ASP A 404 -1.48 -1.59 15.50
N ILE A 405 -2.67 -1.94 15.96
CA ILE A 405 -2.96 -3.18 16.67
C ILE A 405 -4.23 -3.81 16.11
N VAL A 406 -4.18 -5.12 15.88
CA VAL A 406 -5.35 -5.91 15.55
C VAL A 406 -5.51 -7.06 16.54
N ALA A 407 -6.73 -7.61 16.68
CA ALA A 407 -6.96 -8.78 17.49
C ALA A 407 -7.94 -9.75 16.84
N VAL A 408 -7.68 -11.04 17.03
CA VAL A 408 -8.51 -12.16 16.58
C VAL A 408 -8.89 -13.06 17.76
N SER A 409 -10.01 -13.82 17.64
CA SER A 409 -10.49 -14.65 18.75
C SER A 409 -9.67 -15.91 18.99
N GLY A 410 -9.14 -16.50 17.93
CA GLY A 410 -8.40 -17.77 17.98
C GLY A 410 -6.89 -17.60 17.98
N ASP A 411 -6.19 -18.72 17.77
CA ASP A 411 -4.76 -18.81 17.66
C ASP A 411 -4.35 -18.90 16.18
N PRO A 412 -3.90 -17.81 15.54
CA PRO A 412 -3.55 -17.80 14.12
C PRO A 412 -2.30 -18.63 13.79
N LEU A 413 -1.56 -19.08 14.79
CA LEU A 413 -0.44 -20.01 14.60
C LEU A 413 -0.92 -21.44 14.42
N LYS A 414 -2.14 -21.77 14.86
CA LYS A 414 -2.81 -23.08 14.65
C LYS A 414 -3.75 -23.04 13.45
N ASP A 415 -4.50 -21.94 13.29
CA ASP A 415 -5.43 -21.73 12.19
C ASP A 415 -5.24 -20.31 11.64
N ILE A 416 -4.47 -20.21 10.55
CA ILE A 416 -4.17 -18.93 9.93
C ILE A 416 -5.41 -18.20 9.42
N SER A 417 -6.52 -18.92 9.15
CA SER A 417 -7.79 -18.34 8.70
C SER A 417 -8.45 -17.44 9.77
N GLU A 418 -8.00 -17.50 11.03
CA GLU A 418 -8.41 -16.54 12.07
C GLU A 418 -8.15 -15.10 11.67
N LEU A 419 -7.10 -14.83 10.87
CA LEU A 419 -6.75 -13.49 10.41
C LEU A 419 -7.80 -12.87 9.48
N SER A 420 -8.71 -13.67 8.91
CA SER A 420 -9.87 -13.15 8.15
C SER A 420 -11.05 -12.71 9.04
N ARG A 421 -10.97 -12.96 10.34
CA ARG A 421 -12.05 -12.72 11.34
C ARG A 421 -11.62 -11.73 12.43
N VAL A 422 -10.96 -10.63 12.01
CA VAL A 422 -10.46 -9.58 12.91
C VAL A 422 -11.62 -9.00 13.74
N LYS A 423 -11.46 -8.93 15.06
CA LYS A 423 -12.43 -8.46 16.05
C LYS A 423 -12.16 -7.06 16.58
N PHE A 424 -10.91 -6.64 16.51
CA PHE A 424 -10.48 -5.34 16.98
C PHE A 424 -9.43 -4.75 16.03
N VAL A 425 -9.56 -3.45 15.75
CA VAL A 425 -8.60 -2.69 14.93
C VAL A 425 -8.35 -1.33 15.57
N MET A 426 -7.08 -1.08 15.86
CA MET A 426 -6.56 0.22 16.28
C MET A 426 -5.50 0.68 15.28
N LYS A 427 -5.55 1.95 14.87
CA LYS A 427 -4.53 2.62 14.04
C LYS A 427 -4.12 3.92 14.72
N GLY A 428 -2.84 4.05 15.07
CA GLY A 428 -2.31 5.25 15.75
C GLY A 428 -3.03 5.57 17.04
N GLY A 429 -3.33 4.55 17.87
CA GLY A 429 -4.02 4.74 19.15
C GLY A 429 -5.53 5.01 19.05
N VAL A 430 -6.09 5.10 17.84
CA VAL A 430 -7.53 5.29 17.61
C VAL A 430 -8.17 3.95 17.24
N VAL A 431 -9.26 3.59 17.92
CA VAL A 431 -10.03 2.36 17.68
C VAL A 431 -10.99 2.59 16.53
N TYR A 432 -10.93 1.75 15.50
CA TYR A 432 -11.80 1.79 14.33
C TYR A 432 -12.80 0.62 14.29
N LYS A 433 -12.47 -0.49 14.93
CA LYS A 433 -13.34 -1.66 15.07
C LYS A 433 -13.18 -2.26 16.46
N SER A 434 -14.30 -2.60 17.12
CA SER A 434 -14.30 -3.34 18.36
C SER A 434 -15.61 -4.09 18.50
N GLU A 435 -15.56 -5.43 18.58
CA GLU A 435 -16.73 -6.24 18.86
C GLU A 435 -17.00 -6.34 20.37
N SER A 436 -16.05 -5.94 21.23
CA SER A 436 -16.17 -5.95 22.67
C SER A 436 -16.63 -4.61 23.29
N HIS A 437 -16.55 -3.52 22.52
CA HIS A 437 -16.93 -2.17 22.97
C HIS A 437 -17.62 -1.43 21.83
N GLN A 438 -18.70 -0.69 22.11
CA GLN A 438 -19.27 0.21 21.12
C GLN A 438 -18.25 1.30 20.78
N VAL A 439 -17.86 1.37 19.51
CA VAL A 439 -17.06 2.48 18.98
C VAL A 439 -18.03 3.65 18.75
N ASN A 440 -17.87 4.72 19.55
CA ASN A 440 -18.66 5.96 19.41
C ASN A 440 -18.21 6.80 18.22
#